data_58df7d286019f7d8aad717786f5c0b9e
#
_entry.id   58df7d286019f7d8aad717786f5c0b9e
#
_cell.length_a   1.000
_cell.length_b   1.000
_cell.length_c   1.000
_cell.angle_alpha   90.00
_cell.angle_beta   90.00
_cell.angle_gamma   90.00
#
_symmetry.space_group_name_H-M   'P 1'
#
loop_
_entity.id
_entity.type
_entity.pdbx_description
1 polymer ?
#
loop_
_entity_poly.entity_id
_entity_poly.type
_entity_poly.pdbx_seq_one_letter_code
_entity_poly.pdbx_strand_id
1 'polypeptide(L)'
;MVAQPKQQQSRRQRQQRQIRLHSRRIECIAKCFAASKVSTKYVNDDQKDAAVAGCRRRRRCSATACTPSCVLIANSNIVPHWATLEHFNELDRKGLMMFGQMTAGSWIYIGSQGIVQGTYETFAEMGRRHYGGSLAGRWILTAGLGGMGGAQPLAAVMAGASMLAVECQPSRIDMRLRTGYLDVQAKSLDEALQVIERSCAEKKPLSVGLLGNAADVFTELVRRGVRPDVVTDQTSAHDPINGYLPKGWSLSDWESRRSADPKGVEQAAKRSMAEHVRAMLEFNKRGIPTVDYGNNIRQMAQDEGVANAFDFPGFVPAYIRPLFCRGIGPFRWVALSGDPEDIYRTDAKVKELMPGDAHLANWLDMARSRIKFQGLPARICWVGLGDRHRLGLAFNEMVARGELRAPIVIGRDHLDSGSVASPNRETEAMRDGSDAVSDWPLLNALLNCASGATWVSIHHGGVVGIGYSQHAGMVMVCDGTAEAALRIERVLWNDPASGVMRHADAGYADAVACAKQHGLKLPGLVISA
;
A
#
# COMPACT_ATOMS: atom_id res chain seq x y z
N MET A 1 4.30 27.27 30.58
CA MET A 1 5.09 26.17 31.16
C MET A 1 4.30 24.88 31.18
N VAL A 2 4.79 23.90 30.42
CA VAL A 2 4.67 22.45 30.63
C VAL A 2 3.27 21.83 30.72
N ALA A 3 2.72 21.43 29.54
CA ALA A 3 1.67 20.41 29.47
C ALA A 3 1.69 19.55 28.18
N GLN A 4 2.74 19.54 27.40
CA GLN A 4 2.80 18.87 26.09
C GLN A 4 3.45 17.46 26.01
N PRO A 5 4.25 16.96 26.96
CA PRO A 5 4.77 15.59 26.85
C PRO A 5 3.70 14.50 26.97
N LYS A 6 2.58 14.77 27.65
CA LYS A 6 1.56 13.76 27.95
C LYS A 6 0.73 13.30 26.74
N GLN A 7 0.44 14.17 25.77
CA GLN A 7 -0.37 13.79 24.61
C GLN A 7 0.42 12.99 23.56
N GLN A 8 1.67 13.35 23.30
CA GLN A 8 2.55 12.59 22.41
C GLN A 8 2.93 11.24 23.02
N GLN A 9 3.17 11.21 24.32
CA GLN A 9 3.41 9.97 25.06
C GLN A 9 2.15 9.09 25.09
N SER A 10 0.95 9.66 25.21
CA SER A 10 -0.33 8.96 25.08
C SER A 10 -0.56 8.40 23.68
N ARG A 11 -0.22 9.14 22.61
CA ARG A 11 -0.32 8.63 21.21
C ARG A 11 0.70 7.52 20.93
N ARG A 12 1.96 7.67 21.38
CA ARG A 12 2.98 6.60 21.28
C ARG A 12 2.61 5.38 22.11
N GLN A 13 2.06 5.56 23.30
CA GLN A 13 1.57 4.46 24.14
C GLN A 13 0.34 3.80 23.52
N ARG A 14 -0.58 4.55 22.92
CA ARG A 14 -1.72 3.98 22.16
C ARG A 14 -1.24 3.21 20.93
N GLN A 15 -0.29 3.76 20.17
CA GLN A 15 0.28 3.08 19.00
C GLN A 15 1.08 1.83 19.39
N GLN A 16 1.90 1.88 20.45
CA GLN A 16 2.59 0.70 20.99
C GLN A 16 1.62 -0.31 21.62
N ARG A 17 0.55 0.17 22.25
CA ARG A 17 -0.51 -0.69 22.76
C ARG A 17 -1.30 -1.35 21.63
N GLN A 18 -1.56 -0.62 20.54
CA GLN A 18 -2.15 -1.19 19.32
C GLN A 18 -1.23 -2.23 18.68
N ILE A 19 0.07 -1.98 18.57
CA ILE A 19 1.05 -2.95 18.05
C ILE A 19 1.12 -4.20 18.95
N ARG A 20 1.14 -4.04 20.27
CA ARG A 20 1.12 -5.17 21.22
C ARG A 20 -0.22 -5.93 21.22
N LEU A 21 -1.34 -5.22 21.06
CA LEU A 21 -2.66 -5.82 20.88
C LEU A 21 -2.74 -6.55 19.55
N HIS A 22 -2.14 -6.01 18.50
CA HIS A 22 -2.00 -6.62 17.19
C HIS A 22 -1.24 -7.95 17.27
N SER A 23 -0.06 -7.96 17.88
CA SER A 23 0.72 -9.18 18.10
C SER A 23 -0.02 -10.23 18.94
N ARG A 24 -0.68 -9.81 20.04
CA ARG A 24 -1.47 -10.72 20.89
C ARG A 24 -2.74 -11.24 20.19
N ARG A 25 -3.36 -10.45 19.30
CA ARG A 25 -4.54 -10.86 18.54
C ARG A 25 -4.18 -11.81 17.39
N ILE A 26 -3.04 -11.60 16.74
CA ILE A 26 -2.48 -12.54 15.76
C ILE A 26 -2.10 -13.86 16.46
N GLU A 27 -1.50 -13.82 17.66
CA GLU A 27 -1.31 -15.00 18.49
C GLU A 27 -2.63 -15.68 18.90
N CYS A 28 -3.68 -14.90 19.17
CA CYS A 28 -5.00 -15.45 19.51
C CYS A 28 -5.64 -16.09 18.27
N ILE A 29 -5.52 -15.48 17.10
CA ILE A 29 -5.95 -16.04 15.81
C ILE A 29 -5.16 -17.33 15.51
N ALA A 30 -3.84 -17.33 15.68
CA ALA A 30 -3.00 -18.52 15.53
C ALA A 30 -3.40 -19.63 16.51
N LYS A 31 -3.68 -19.29 17.78
CA LYS A 31 -4.17 -20.24 18.80
C LYS A 31 -5.60 -20.73 18.52
N CYS A 32 -6.48 -19.88 17.94
CA CYS A 32 -7.81 -20.30 17.50
C CYS A 32 -7.76 -21.26 16.32
N PHE A 33 -6.80 -21.09 15.40
CA PHE A 33 -6.60 -22.03 14.30
C PHE A 33 -5.90 -23.34 14.71
N ALA A 34 -5.02 -23.30 15.71
CA ALA A 34 -4.36 -24.49 16.24
C ALA A 34 -5.29 -25.37 17.12
N ALA A 35 -6.41 -24.81 17.59
CA ALA A 35 -7.39 -25.52 18.41
C ALA A 35 -8.69 -25.72 17.63
N SER A 36 -8.78 -26.78 16.85
CA SER A 36 -10.00 -27.21 16.13
C SER A 36 -11.19 -27.60 17.01
N LYS A 37 -11.18 -27.13 18.28
CA LYS A 37 -12.30 -27.22 19.22
C LYS A 37 -12.51 -25.88 19.90
N VAL A 38 -13.11 -24.92 19.20
CA VAL A 38 -13.37 -23.59 19.78
C VAL A 38 -14.77 -23.53 20.37
N SER A 39 -14.80 -23.46 21.67
CA SER A 39 -15.93 -23.00 22.47
C SER A 39 -16.05 -21.48 22.39
N THR A 40 -17.24 -21.00 22.09
CA THR A 40 -17.66 -19.63 21.81
C THR A 40 -17.66 -18.67 23.03
N LYS A 41 -16.64 -18.67 23.88
CA LYS A 41 -16.67 -17.92 25.13
C LYS A 41 -15.83 -16.62 25.20
N TYR A 42 -15.21 -16.16 24.13
CA TYR A 42 -14.29 -15.00 24.17
C TYR A 42 -14.67 -13.84 23.26
N VAL A 43 -15.91 -13.36 23.31
CA VAL A 43 -16.33 -12.15 22.55
C VAL A 43 -16.96 -11.07 23.46
N ASN A 44 -16.83 -11.15 24.76
CA ASN A 44 -17.68 -10.28 25.61
C ASN A 44 -16.97 -9.19 26.46
N ASP A 45 -15.66 -8.94 26.39
CA ASP A 45 -15.10 -7.97 27.34
C ASP A 45 -14.29 -6.79 26.76
N ASP A 46 -14.18 -6.59 25.44
CA ASP A 46 -13.57 -5.40 24.87
C ASP A 46 -14.37 -4.83 23.68
N GLN A 47 -15.52 -4.24 23.97
CA GLN A 47 -16.44 -3.64 22.98
C GLN A 47 -15.94 -2.27 22.41
N LYS A 48 -14.69 -1.93 22.49
CA LYS A 48 -14.20 -0.62 22.03
C LYS A 48 -13.47 -0.60 20.70
N ASP A 49 -13.23 -1.74 20.06
CA ASP A 49 -12.39 -1.79 18.86
C ASP A 49 -13.03 -2.67 17.79
N ALA A 50 -13.59 -2.05 16.81
CA ALA A 50 -14.13 -2.59 15.56
C ALA A 50 -15.50 -3.27 15.65
N ALA A 51 -16.43 -2.82 14.79
CA ALA A 51 -17.66 -3.54 14.50
C ALA A 51 -17.33 -4.82 13.73
N VAL A 52 -17.03 -5.89 14.45
CA VAL A 52 -16.97 -7.24 13.88
C VAL A 52 -18.40 -7.76 13.84
N ALA A 53 -19.04 -7.70 12.68
CA ALA A 53 -20.30 -8.37 12.45
C ALA A 53 -20.06 -9.88 12.32
N GLY A 54 -19.90 -10.55 13.45
CA GLY A 54 -19.90 -12.02 13.50
C GLY A 54 -21.34 -12.51 13.31
N CYS A 55 -21.60 -13.28 12.25
CA CYS A 55 -22.87 -13.96 12.04
C CYS A 55 -23.08 -15.01 13.14
N ARG A 56 -23.83 -14.65 14.20
CA ARG A 56 -24.27 -15.63 15.21
C ARG A 56 -25.46 -16.41 14.65
N ARG A 57 -25.24 -17.61 14.12
CA ARG A 57 -26.28 -18.63 14.03
C ARG A 57 -25.88 -19.85 14.85
N ARG A 58 -26.40 -19.95 16.07
CA ARG A 58 -26.52 -21.25 16.73
C ARG A 58 -27.64 -22.01 16.05
N ARG A 59 -27.34 -22.93 15.19
CA ARG A 59 -28.15 -24.13 14.95
C ARG A 59 -27.22 -25.32 15.00
N ARG A 60 -27.63 -26.36 15.73
CA ARG A 60 -26.98 -27.67 15.71
C ARG A 60 -26.96 -28.14 14.26
N CYS A 61 -25.82 -28.12 13.62
CA CYS A 61 -25.59 -28.83 12.38
C CYS A 61 -25.14 -30.24 12.74
N SER A 62 -25.85 -31.21 12.25
CA SER A 62 -25.40 -32.60 12.19
C SER A 62 -24.09 -32.65 11.38
N ALA A 63 -23.25 -33.61 11.72
CA ALA A 63 -21.85 -33.74 11.30
C ALA A 63 -21.63 -34.07 9.82
N THR A 64 -22.14 -33.23 8.91
CA THR A 64 -21.81 -33.30 7.49
C THR A 64 -21.84 -31.87 6.94
N ALA A 65 -20.64 -31.34 6.64
CA ALA A 65 -20.34 -30.02 6.07
C ALA A 65 -20.26 -28.88 7.08
N CYS A 66 -19.20 -28.85 7.90
CA CYS A 66 -18.70 -27.59 8.44
C CYS A 66 -18.02 -26.80 7.31
N THR A 67 -18.74 -25.87 6.69
CA THR A 67 -18.08 -24.79 5.94
C THR A 67 -17.33 -23.94 6.96
N PRO A 68 -16.03 -23.70 6.79
CA PRO A 68 -15.27 -22.87 7.72
C PRO A 68 -15.90 -21.49 7.79
N SER A 69 -15.95 -20.96 9.01
CA SER A 69 -16.51 -19.64 9.28
C SER A 69 -15.70 -18.57 8.54
N CYS A 70 -16.30 -17.88 7.58
CA CYS A 70 -15.72 -16.69 6.99
C CYS A 70 -15.80 -15.54 8.00
N VAL A 71 -14.68 -14.89 8.28
CA VAL A 71 -14.64 -13.69 9.08
C VAL A 71 -14.93 -12.49 8.18
N LEU A 72 -15.94 -11.70 8.54
CA LEU A 72 -16.32 -10.51 7.80
C LEU A 72 -15.94 -9.26 8.61
N ILE A 73 -15.25 -8.34 7.97
CA ILE A 73 -14.78 -7.10 8.57
C ILE A 73 -15.31 -5.94 7.72
N ALA A 74 -15.94 -4.95 8.36
CA ALA A 74 -16.29 -3.68 7.73
C ALA A 74 -15.80 -2.54 8.61
N ASN A 75 -15.18 -1.53 8.01
CA ASN A 75 -14.65 -0.39 8.74
C ASN A 75 -14.74 0.89 7.92
N SER A 76 -15.12 1.98 8.56
CA SER A 76 -15.17 3.34 8.00
C SER A 76 -16.12 3.53 6.81
N ASN A 77 -17.07 2.64 6.60
CA ASN A 77 -18.04 2.75 5.50
C ASN A 77 -19.19 3.68 5.90
N ILE A 78 -18.93 4.98 5.88
CA ILE A 78 -19.96 6.01 6.10
C ILE A 78 -20.75 6.19 4.81
N VAL A 79 -22.06 6.34 4.93
CA VAL A 79 -22.92 6.63 3.77
C VAL A 79 -22.44 7.91 3.09
N PRO A 80 -22.29 7.95 1.74
CA PRO A 80 -21.51 8.98 1.03
C PRO A 80 -21.84 10.43 1.40
N HIS A 81 -23.13 10.79 1.55
CA HIS A 81 -23.54 12.14 1.92
C HIS A 81 -22.99 12.60 3.29
N TRP A 82 -22.74 11.67 4.20
CA TRP A 82 -22.19 11.93 5.54
C TRP A 82 -20.70 11.59 5.67
N ALA A 83 -20.05 11.16 4.59
CA ALA A 83 -18.64 10.76 4.60
C ALA A 83 -17.70 11.97 4.60
N THR A 84 -17.68 12.71 5.70
CA THR A 84 -16.76 13.81 5.95
C THR A 84 -15.76 13.46 7.04
N LEU A 85 -14.57 14.07 7.02
CA LEU A 85 -13.55 13.84 8.05
C LEU A 85 -14.04 14.28 9.44
N GLU A 86 -14.82 15.36 9.50
CA GLU A 86 -15.39 15.86 10.76
C GLU A 86 -16.33 14.82 11.38
N HIS A 87 -17.27 14.29 10.59
CA HIS A 87 -18.20 13.25 11.04
C HIS A 87 -17.47 11.96 11.41
N PHE A 88 -16.46 11.57 10.62
CA PHE A 88 -15.59 10.43 10.95
C PHE A 88 -14.93 10.60 12.32
N ASN A 89 -14.34 11.77 12.60
CA ASN A 89 -13.66 12.06 13.87
C ASN A 89 -14.65 12.06 15.06
N GLU A 90 -15.90 12.47 14.83
CA GLU A 90 -16.96 12.36 15.84
C GLU A 90 -17.28 10.90 16.16
N LEU A 91 -17.46 10.08 15.13
CA LEU A 91 -17.75 8.64 15.27
C LEU A 91 -16.57 7.87 15.88
N ASP A 92 -15.32 8.23 15.53
CA ASP A 92 -14.11 7.64 16.12
C ASP A 92 -14.03 7.92 17.63
N ARG A 93 -14.35 9.15 18.05
CA ARG A 93 -14.44 9.51 19.48
C ARG A 93 -15.50 8.70 20.23
N LYS A 94 -16.58 8.33 19.57
CA LYS A 94 -17.67 7.48 20.10
C LYS A 94 -17.31 5.98 20.07
N GLY A 95 -16.18 5.60 19.47
CA GLY A 95 -15.76 4.21 19.29
C GLY A 95 -16.53 3.43 18.23
N LEU A 96 -17.24 4.13 17.32
CA LEU A 96 -18.02 3.53 16.23
C LEU A 96 -17.20 3.38 14.95
N MET A 97 -16.08 4.08 14.83
CA MET A 97 -15.15 4.03 13.70
C MET A 97 -13.74 3.77 14.20
N MET A 98 -12.89 3.29 13.32
CA MET A 98 -11.47 3.08 13.60
C MET A 98 -10.65 3.65 12.45
N PHE A 99 -9.69 4.52 12.78
CA PHE A 99 -8.71 4.99 11.80
C PHE A 99 -7.64 3.91 11.56
N GLY A 100 -8.08 2.81 10.95
CA GLY A 100 -7.23 1.69 10.58
C GLY A 100 -7.68 1.18 9.22
N GLN A 101 -7.08 1.73 8.19
CA GLN A 101 -7.48 1.52 6.81
C GLN A 101 -6.62 0.45 6.13
N MET A 102 -7.07 -0.05 4.98
CA MET A 102 -6.36 -1.02 4.16
C MET A 102 -5.96 -2.27 4.96
N THR A 103 -4.74 -2.74 4.79
CA THR A 103 -4.23 -3.95 5.46
C THR A 103 -4.11 -3.81 6.97
N ALA A 104 -3.96 -2.58 7.49
CA ALA A 104 -4.01 -2.32 8.92
C ALA A 104 -5.43 -2.54 9.50
N GLY A 105 -6.46 -2.09 8.80
CA GLY A 105 -7.86 -2.26 9.19
C GLY A 105 -8.32 -3.71 9.18
N SER A 106 -7.79 -4.53 8.27
CA SER A 106 -8.10 -5.96 8.17
C SER A 106 -7.12 -6.88 8.91
N TRP A 107 -6.18 -6.31 9.68
CA TRP A 107 -5.20 -7.03 10.48
C TRP A 107 -4.19 -7.90 9.71
N ILE A 108 -3.90 -7.53 8.47
CA ILE A 108 -2.90 -8.20 7.63
C ILE A 108 -1.74 -7.28 7.23
N TYR A 109 -1.48 -6.24 8.03
CA TYR A 109 -0.36 -5.35 7.82
C TYR A 109 0.97 -6.07 8.05
N ILE A 110 1.83 -6.06 7.04
CA ILE A 110 3.13 -6.75 7.02
C ILE A 110 4.33 -5.80 7.20
N GLY A 111 4.10 -4.60 7.70
CA GLY A 111 5.11 -3.56 7.80
C GLY A 111 5.32 -2.81 6.48
N SER A 112 6.42 -2.05 6.39
CA SER A 112 6.73 -1.20 5.25
C SER A 112 7.19 -1.97 4.00
N GLN A 113 7.48 -3.27 4.08
CA GLN A 113 7.94 -4.03 2.93
C GLN A 113 6.93 -4.08 1.77
N GLY A 114 5.62 -4.03 2.08
CA GLY A 114 4.57 -3.98 1.05
C GLY A 114 4.66 -2.73 0.19
N ILE A 115 5.00 -1.62 0.81
CA ILE A 115 5.17 -0.33 0.13
C ILE A 115 6.51 -0.29 -0.63
N VAL A 116 7.59 -0.83 -0.03
CA VAL A 116 8.89 -0.93 -0.70
C VAL A 116 8.76 -1.71 -2.00
N GLN A 117 8.06 -2.85 -1.97
CA GLN A 117 7.90 -3.69 -3.15
C GLN A 117 7.08 -3.00 -4.25
N GLY A 118 5.90 -2.42 -3.95
CA GLY A 118 5.10 -1.70 -4.95
C GLY A 118 5.84 -0.48 -5.53
N THR A 119 6.66 0.19 -4.72
CA THR A 119 7.50 1.30 -5.17
C THR A 119 8.66 0.80 -6.04
N TYR A 120 9.26 -0.34 -5.68
CA TYR A 120 10.28 -1.00 -6.51
C TYR A 120 9.72 -1.36 -7.90
N GLU A 121 8.51 -1.95 -7.98
CA GLU A 121 7.86 -2.25 -9.26
C GLU A 121 7.64 -0.99 -10.11
N THR A 122 7.20 0.09 -9.46
CA THR A 122 6.98 1.38 -10.13
C THR A 122 8.29 1.93 -10.71
N PHE A 123 9.36 1.95 -9.93
CA PHE A 123 10.65 2.47 -10.38
C PHE A 123 11.32 1.56 -11.43
N ALA A 124 11.20 0.26 -11.29
CA ALA A 124 11.67 -0.68 -12.30
C ALA A 124 10.94 -0.48 -13.64
N GLU A 125 9.61 -0.23 -13.60
CA GLU A 125 8.84 0.07 -14.81
C GLU A 125 9.22 1.44 -15.43
N MET A 126 9.53 2.44 -14.59
CA MET A 126 10.11 3.71 -15.09
C MET A 126 11.44 3.47 -15.82
N GLY A 127 12.32 2.63 -15.25
CA GLY A 127 13.55 2.23 -15.91
C GLY A 127 13.32 1.56 -17.26
N ARG A 128 12.34 0.65 -17.35
CA ARG A 128 11.98 -0.01 -18.61
C ARG A 128 11.49 0.96 -19.68
N ARG A 129 10.60 1.87 -19.31
CA ARG A 129 9.95 2.80 -20.27
C ARG A 129 10.83 3.93 -20.73
N HIS A 130 11.65 4.47 -19.85
CA HIS A 130 12.36 5.72 -20.15
C HIS A 130 13.87 5.54 -20.31
N TYR A 131 14.44 4.43 -19.79
CA TYR A 131 15.90 4.30 -19.66
C TYR A 131 16.45 2.93 -20.09
N GLY A 132 15.77 2.27 -21.02
CA GLY A 132 16.27 1.01 -21.62
C GLY A 132 16.38 -0.16 -20.64
N GLY A 133 15.59 -0.15 -19.57
CA GLY A 133 15.50 -1.23 -18.58
C GLY A 133 16.39 -1.05 -17.35
N SER A 134 17.15 0.04 -17.24
CA SER A 134 18.04 0.27 -16.11
C SER A 134 17.99 1.70 -15.59
N LEU A 135 18.00 1.85 -14.26
CA LEU A 135 18.14 3.14 -13.58
C LEU A 135 19.59 3.39 -13.09
N ALA A 136 20.54 2.56 -13.46
CA ALA A 136 21.95 2.73 -13.06
C ALA A 136 22.52 4.06 -13.57
N GLY A 137 23.05 4.87 -12.65
CA GLY A 137 23.53 6.21 -12.94
C GLY A 137 22.42 7.27 -13.11
N ARG A 138 21.19 6.95 -12.69
CA ARG A 138 20.04 7.83 -12.68
C ARG A 138 19.64 8.18 -11.26
N TRP A 139 18.91 9.31 -11.09
CA TRP A 139 18.43 9.68 -9.79
C TRP A 139 16.98 10.19 -9.79
N ILE A 140 16.32 9.98 -8.68
CA ILE A 140 14.91 10.28 -8.45
C ILE A 140 14.83 11.38 -7.40
N LEU A 141 14.04 12.42 -7.64
CA LEU A 141 13.66 13.43 -6.67
C LEU A 141 12.31 13.06 -6.06
N THR A 142 12.23 13.09 -4.72
CA THR A 142 10.98 12.90 -3.99
C THR A 142 10.92 13.75 -2.73
N ALA A 143 9.73 13.83 -2.12
CA ALA A 143 9.56 14.40 -0.79
C ALA A 143 8.69 13.52 0.10
N GLY A 144 8.93 13.63 1.42
CA GLY A 144 8.22 12.89 2.45
C GLY A 144 8.88 11.57 2.83
N LEU A 145 9.30 11.45 4.09
CA LEU A 145 9.84 10.23 4.72
C LEU A 145 8.92 9.68 5.82
N GLY A 146 7.63 9.96 5.70
CA GLY A 146 6.59 9.44 6.58
C GLY A 146 6.36 7.93 6.45
N GLY A 147 5.18 7.44 6.86
CA GLY A 147 4.84 6.02 6.83
C GLY A 147 5.00 5.38 5.45
N MET A 148 4.45 6.04 4.42
CA MET A 148 4.49 5.59 3.04
C MET A 148 5.77 6.05 2.33
N GLY A 149 6.04 7.36 2.32
CA GLY A 149 7.17 7.95 1.61
C GLY A 149 8.54 7.46 2.08
N GLY A 150 8.64 7.07 3.35
CA GLY A 150 9.87 6.50 3.90
C GLY A 150 10.32 5.17 3.31
N ALA A 151 9.50 4.54 2.47
CA ALA A 151 9.88 3.34 1.72
C ALA A 151 10.57 3.66 0.38
N GLN A 152 10.36 4.86 -0.15
CA GLN A 152 10.87 5.24 -1.47
C GLN A 152 12.40 5.20 -1.60
N PRO A 153 13.19 5.69 -0.62
CA PRO A 153 14.65 5.67 -0.75
C PRO A 153 15.20 4.25 -0.90
N LEU A 154 14.75 3.32 -0.06
CA LEU A 154 15.17 1.92 -0.17
C LEU A 154 14.72 1.30 -1.50
N ALA A 155 13.50 1.54 -1.94
CA ALA A 155 12.98 1.02 -3.20
C ALA A 155 13.76 1.55 -4.41
N ALA A 156 14.15 2.83 -4.41
CA ALA A 156 14.97 3.43 -5.46
C ALA A 156 16.33 2.76 -5.55
N VAL A 157 17.02 2.60 -4.42
CA VAL A 157 18.32 1.93 -4.36
C VAL A 157 18.22 0.46 -4.83
N MET A 158 17.17 -0.26 -4.43
CA MET A 158 16.91 -1.62 -4.89
C MET A 158 16.62 -1.68 -6.40
N ALA A 159 16.01 -0.65 -6.96
CA ALA A 159 15.78 -0.51 -8.41
C ALA A 159 17.01 0.01 -9.19
N GLY A 160 18.12 0.28 -8.49
CA GLY A 160 19.37 0.73 -9.09
C GLY A 160 19.50 2.24 -9.28
N ALA A 161 18.56 3.05 -8.76
CA ALA A 161 18.60 4.50 -8.82
C ALA A 161 19.17 5.13 -7.54
N SER A 162 19.85 6.27 -7.67
CA SER A 162 20.05 7.17 -6.53
C SER A 162 18.78 7.96 -6.26
N MET A 163 18.63 8.50 -5.03
CA MET A 163 17.44 9.28 -4.66
C MET A 163 17.79 10.45 -3.76
N LEU A 164 17.22 11.61 -4.06
CA LEU A 164 17.14 12.74 -3.13
C LEU A 164 15.74 12.80 -2.54
N ALA A 165 15.63 12.62 -1.22
CA ALA A 165 14.39 12.67 -0.48
C ALA A 165 14.37 13.87 0.48
N VAL A 166 13.43 14.81 0.26
CA VAL A 166 13.24 15.99 1.09
C VAL A 166 12.26 15.69 2.22
N GLU A 167 12.63 16.00 3.46
CA GLU A 167 11.78 15.81 4.64
C GLU A 167 11.91 17.00 5.59
N CYS A 168 10.77 17.51 6.08
CA CYS A 168 10.74 18.65 6.98
C CYS A 168 10.92 18.29 8.46
N GLN A 169 10.80 17.02 8.84
CA GLN A 169 10.91 16.55 10.23
C GLN A 169 12.21 15.77 10.46
N PRO A 170 13.16 16.27 11.27
CA PRO A 170 14.43 15.59 11.52
C PRO A 170 14.26 14.16 12.04
N SER A 171 13.29 13.95 12.93
CA SER A 171 13.01 12.64 13.54
C SER A 171 12.62 11.54 12.52
N ARG A 172 12.07 11.93 11.36
CA ARG A 172 11.75 10.99 10.28
C ARG A 172 13.01 10.61 9.53
N ILE A 173 13.90 11.55 9.24
CA ILE A 173 15.21 11.27 8.64
C ILE A 173 15.99 10.31 9.54
N ASP A 174 16.15 10.64 10.83
CA ASP A 174 16.84 9.82 11.82
C ASP A 174 16.27 8.39 11.89
N MET A 175 14.95 8.27 11.84
CA MET A 175 14.29 6.96 11.84
C MET A 175 14.68 6.15 10.60
N ARG A 176 14.71 6.76 9.42
CA ARG A 176 15.03 6.05 8.17
C ARG A 176 16.51 5.67 8.06
N LEU A 177 17.41 6.51 8.51
CA LEU A 177 18.83 6.18 8.66
C LEU A 177 19.02 4.99 9.60
N ARG A 178 18.44 5.06 10.80
CA ARG A 178 18.56 4.01 11.83
C ARG A 178 17.96 2.67 11.39
N THR A 179 16.92 2.69 10.56
CA THR A 179 16.27 1.47 10.04
C THR A 179 16.85 0.96 8.73
N GLY A 180 17.81 1.68 8.13
CA GLY A 180 18.45 1.31 6.87
C GLY A 180 17.56 1.51 5.62
N TYR A 181 16.56 2.40 5.72
CA TYR A 181 15.71 2.80 4.59
C TYR A 181 16.27 4.02 3.85
N LEU A 182 17.12 4.78 4.50
CA LEU A 182 17.86 5.90 3.96
C LEU A 182 19.34 5.68 4.26
N ASP A 183 20.21 5.94 3.30
CA ASP A 183 21.65 5.66 3.45
C ASP A 183 22.39 6.81 4.13
N VAL A 184 22.19 8.06 3.71
CA VAL A 184 22.91 9.21 4.23
C VAL A 184 22.00 10.44 4.35
N GLN A 185 22.41 11.41 5.18
CA GLN A 185 21.80 12.74 5.27
C GLN A 185 22.80 13.81 4.81
N ALA A 186 22.37 14.70 3.93
CA ALA A 186 23.10 15.91 3.55
C ALA A 186 22.74 17.09 4.44
N LYS A 187 23.70 17.98 4.69
CA LYS A 187 23.53 19.20 5.49
C LYS A 187 22.97 20.37 4.69
N SER A 188 23.14 20.35 3.37
CA SER A 188 22.67 21.37 2.45
C SER A 188 22.24 20.79 1.12
N LEU A 189 21.50 21.55 0.33
CA LEU A 189 21.11 21.17 -1.03
C LEU A 189 22.34 20.96 -1.92
N ASP A 190 23.36 21.80 -1.77
CA ASP A 190 24.60 21.68 -2.58
C ASP A 190 25.34 20.39 -2.26
N GLU A 191 25.49 20.02 -0.99
CA GLU A 191 26.08 18.75 -0.57
C GLU A 191 25.23 17.57 -1.10
N ALA A 192 23.91 17.65 -1.00
CA ALA A 192 23.03 16.60 -1.51
C ALA A 192 23.23 16.36 -3.01
N LEU A 193 23.28 17.43 -3.81
CA LEU A 193 23.51 17.34 -5.25
C LEU A 193 24.90 16.76 -5.57
N GLN A 194 25.96 17.18 -4.88
CA GLN A 194 27.31 16.64 -5.06
C GLN A 194 27.37 15.12 -4.77
N VAL A 195 26.69 14.66 -3.70
CA VAL A 195 26.61 13.24 -3.35
C VAL A 195 25.86 12.47 -4.43
N ILE A 196 24.72 12.99 -4.90
CA ILE A 196 23.93 12.38 -5.98
C ILE A 196 24.74 12.29 -7.28
N GLU A 197 25.40 13.38 -7.71
CA GLU A 197 26.22 13.41 -8.92
C GLU A 197 27.33 12.36 -8.87
N ARG A 198 28.03 12.26 -7.75
CA ARG A 198 29.09 11.25 -7.54
C ARG A 198 28.52 9.82 -7.64
N SER A 199 27.42 9.55 -6.93
CA SER A 199 26.79 8.22 -6.93
C SER A 199 26.29 7.81 -8.31
N CYS A 200 25.76 8.76 -9.09
CA CYS A 200 25.35 8.55 -10.48
C CYS A 200 26.56 8.27 -11.40
N ALA A 201 27.62 9.05 -11.29
CA ALA A 201 28.85 8.86 -12.07
C ALA A 201 29.49 7.48 -11.80
N GLU A 202 29.51 7.05 -10.54
CA GLU A 202 30.02 5.75 -10.11
C GLU A 202 29.04 4.60 -10.39
N LYS A 203 27.79 4.89 -10.77
CA LYS A 203 26.67 3.92 -10.90
C LYS A 203 26.44 3.09 -9.62
N LYS A 204 26.70 3.69 -8.48
CA LYS A 204 26.46 3.11 -7.16
C LYS A 204 25.23 3.79 -6.55
N PRO A 205 24.05 3.15 -6.59
CA PRO A 205 22.83 3.77 -6.11
C PRO A 205 22.93 4.11 -4.62
N LEU A 206 22.53 5.32 -4.27
CA LEU A 206 22.58 5.85 -2.91
C LEU A 206 21.37 6.75 -2.65
N SER A 207 20.76 6.63 -1.48
CA SER A 207 19.66 7.50 -1.05
C SER A 207 20.16 8.58 -0.09
N VAL A 208 19.80 9.84 -0.41
CA VAL A 208 20.20 11.04 0.32
C VAL A 208 18.97 11.71 0.90
N GLY A 209 18.91 11.89 2.21
CA GLY A 209 17.91 12.70 2.89
C GLY A 209 18.36 14.15 3.02
N LEU A 210 17.46 15.08 2.74
CA LEU A 210 17.70 16.52 2.94
C LEU A 210 16.62 17.07 3.87
N LEU A 211 17.06 17.70 4.98
CA LEU A 211 16.13 18.42 5.84
C LEU A 211 15.71 19.74 5.16
N GLY A 212 14.42 19.87 4.85
CA GLY A 212 13.90 21.05 4.18
C GLY A 212 12.41 20.99 3.91
N ASN A 213 11.85 22.09 3.45
CA ASN A 213 10.48 22.13 2.97
C ASN A 213 10.45 21.77 1.48
N ALA A 214 9.57 20.85 1.11
CA ALA A 214 9.48 20.36 -0.27
C ALA A 214 9.14 21.49 -1.27
N ALA A 215 8.22 22.39 -0.93
CA ALA A 215 7.85 23.49 -1.80
C ALA A 215 9.04 24.45 -2.07
N ASP A 216 9.91 24.66 -1.07
CA ASP A 216 11.12 25.47 -1.23
C ASP A 216 12.16 24.75 -2.08
N VAL A 217 12.48 23.49 -1.74
CA VAL A 217 13.56 22.74 -2.40
C VAL A 217 13.23 22.46 -3.86
N PHE A 218 12.01 22.03 -4.18
CA PHE A 218 11.61 21.75 -5.57
C PHE A 218 11.64 23.04 -6.42
N THR A 219 11.14 24.15 -5.87
CA THR A 219 11.18 25.45 -6.56
C THR A 219 12.62 25.90 -6.79
N GLU A 220 13.50 25.72 -5.82
CA GLU A 220 14.91 26.09 -5.94
C GLU A 220 15.65 25.23 -6.97
N LEU A 221 15.38 23.92 -7.03
CA LEU A 221 15.94 23.03 -8.05
C LEU A 221 15.49 23.43 -9.47
N VAL A 222 14.20 23.80 -9.63
CA VAL A 222 13.68 24.35 -10.90
C VAL A 222 14.40 25.65 -11.27
N ARG A 223 14.57 26.56 -10.32
CA ARG A 223 15.26 27.85 -10.53
C ARG A 223 16.73 27.67 -10.93
N ARG A 224 17.41 26.67 -10.34
CA ARG A 224 18.81 26.32 -10.66
C ARG A 224 18.98 25.56 -11.97
N GLY A 225 17.88 25.16 -12.62
CA GLY A 225 17.94 24.37 -13.85
C GLY A 225 18.39 22.91 -13.63
N VAL A 226 18.34 22.43 -12.37
CA VAL A 226 18.69 21.04 -12.05
C VAL A 226 17.69 20.08 -12.72
N ARG A 227 18.18 18.97 -13.25
CA ARG A 227 17.39 17.99 -14.00
C ARG A 227 17.48 16.60 -13.33
N PRO A 228 16.54 16.25 -12.44
CA PRO A 228 16.36 14.86 -12.04
C PRO A 228 16.02 13.97 -13.24
N ASP A 229 16.29 12.68 -13.14
CA ASP A 229 15.80 11.73 -14.15
C ASP A 229 14.32 11.38 -13.94
N VAL A 230 13.86 11.40 -12.69
CA VAL A 230 12.44 11.17 -12.31
C VAL A 230 12.06 12.10 -11.16
N VAL A 231 10.83 12.59 -11.17
CA VAL A 231 10.25 13.39 -10.08
C VAL A 231 8.98 12.73 -9.56
N THR A 232 8.87 12.63 -8.24
CA THR A 232 7.66 12.15 -7.57
C THR A 232 7.46 12.85 -6.23
N ASP A 233 6.33 12.59 -5.55
CA ASP A 233 6.03 13.08 -4.21
C ASP A 233 5.25 12.06 -3.39
N GLN A 234 5.61 11.94 -2.13
CA GLN A 234 4.91 11.11 -1.15
C GLN A 234 4.77 11.84 0.20
N THR A 235 4.65 13.15 0.17
CA THR A 235 4.28 13.93 1.37
C THR A 235 2.89 13.51 1.88
N SER A 236 2.57 13.81 3.13
CA SER A 236 1.24 13.49 3.68
C SER A 236 0.22 14.58 3.32
N ALA A 237 0.11 14.90 2.03
CA ALA A 237 -0.73 15.97 1.50
C ALA A 237 -2.23 15.74 1.73
N HIS A 238 -2.67 14.49 1.90
CA HIS A 238 -4.05 14.11 2.24
C HIS A 238 -4.50 14.60 3.63
N ASP A 239 -3.56 14.98 4.50
CA ASP A 239 -3.85 15.61 5.81
C ASP A 239 -3.10 16.95 5.87
N PRO A 240 -3.68 18.02 5.31
CA PRO A 240 -3.02 19.32 5.25
C PRO A 240 -2.72 19.94 6.62
N ILE A 241 -3.49 19.57 7.65
CA ILE A 241 -3.29 20.12 9.00
C ILE A 241 -2.12 19.45 9.71
N ASN A 242 -2.03 18.11 9.66
CA ASN A 242 -1.05 17.35 10.44
C ASN A 242 0.06 16.73 9.58
N GLY A 243 -0.08 16.75 8.28
CA GLY A 243 0.78 16.02 7.34
C GLY A 243 1.72 16.87 6.51
N TYR A 244 1.40 18.14 6.27
CA TYR A 244 2.17 19.00 5.38
C TYR A 244 2.58 20.31 6.07
N LEU A 245 3.89 20.55 6.21
CA LEU A 245 4.43 21.78 6.81
C LEU A 245 4.27 22.95 5.81
N PRO A 246 3.57 24.04 6.19
CA PRO A 246 3.47 25.22 5.35
C PRO A 246 4.86 25.84 5.09
N LYS A 247 5.05 26.34 3.87
CA LYS A 247 6.28 27.06 3.46
C LYS A 247 6.54 28.27 4.37
N GLY A 248 7.80 28.43 4.78
CA GLY A 248 8.22 29.53 5.64
C GLY A 248 7.85 29.38 7.12
N TRP A 249 7.20 28.28 7.51
CA TRP A 249 6.88 28.03 8.91
C TRP A 249 7.94 27.14 9.57
N SER A 250 8.24 27.43 10.85
CA SER A 250 9.00 26.49 11.67
C SER A 250 8.12 25.31 12.13
N LEU A 251 8.73 24.20 12.51
CA LEU A 251 7.99 23.07 13.10
C LEU A 251 7.26 23.49 14.39
N SER A 252 7.87 24.32 15.20
CA SER A 252 7.27 24.82 16.45
C SER A 252 6.05 25.71 16.19
N ASP A 253 6.10 26.58 15.18
CA ASP A 253 4.94 27.39 14.78
C ASP A 253 3.80 26.51 14.28
N TRP A 254 4.12 25.55 13.42
CA TRP A 254 3.14 24.61 12.90
C TRP A 254 2.50 23.78 14.01
N GLU A 255 3.30 23.23 14.95
CA GLU A 255 2.80 22.46 16.08
C GLU A 255 1.89 23.27 16.99
N SER A 256 2.20 24.54 17.24
CA SER A 256 1.37 25.41 18.06
C SER A 256 0.07 25.80 17.38
N ARG A 257 0.12 26.12 16.08
CA ARG A 257 -1.03 26.60 15.31
C ARG A 257 -2.02 25.49 14.96
N ARG A 258 -1.60 24.25 14.81
CA ARG A 258 -2.50 23.12 14.50
C ARG A 258 -3.71 23.01 15.44
N SER A 259 -3.52 23.33 16.70
CA SER A 259 -4.59 23.31 17.71
C SER A 259 -5.30 24.64 17.87
N ALA A 260 -4.60 25.75 17.62
CA ALA A 260 -5.13 27.10 17.83
C ALA A 260 -5.93 27.61 16.62
N ASP A 261 -5.42 27.35 15.41
CA ASP A 261 -6.02 27.79 14.15
C ASP A 261 -5.88 26.72 13.05
N PRO A 262 -6.61 25.60 13.14
CA PRO A 262 -6.52 24.51 12.18
C PRO A 262 -6.90 24.93 10.76
N LYS A 263 -7.85 25.87 10.58
CA LYS A 263 -8.27 26.37 9.25
C LYS A 263 -7.18 27.20 8.59
N GLY A 264 -6.51 28.06 9.34
CA GLY A 264 -5.36 28.83 8.84
C GLY A 264 -4.19 27.93 8.47
N VAL A 265 -3.94 26.86 9.25
CA VAL A 265 -2.93 25.84 8.92
C VAL A 265 -3.29 25.11 7.63
N GLU A 266 -4.51 24.64 7.48
CA GLU A 266 -5.00 23.95 6.28
C GLU A 266 -4.79 24.83 5.03
N GLN A 267 -5.21 26.07 5.09
CA GLN A 267 -5.08 26.99 3.96
C GLN A 267 -3.60 27.30 3.63
N ALA A 268 -2.75 27.50 4.63
CA ALA A 268 -1.33 27.74 4.41
C ALA A 268 -0.62 26.50 3.82
N ALA A 269 -0.99 25.31 4.27
CA ALA A 269 -0.48 24.05 3.72
C ALA A 269 -0.90 23.85 2.26
N LYS A 270 -2.18 24.04 1.93
CA LYS A 270 -2.69 23.94 0.55
C LYS A 270 -2.00 24.91 -0.41
N ARG A 271 -1.79 26.18 0.00
CA ARG A 271 -1.00 27.14 -0.80
C ARG A 271 0.43 26.64 -1.05
N SER A 272 1.06 26.05 -0.05
CA SER A 272 2.42 25.50 -0.19
C SER A 272 2.44 24.26 -1.10
N MET A 273 1.41 23.40 -1.03
CA MET A 273 1.22 22.29 -1.95
C MET A 273 1.03 22.78 -3.40
N ALA A 274 0.30 23.88 -3.60
CA ALA A 274 0.15 24.49 -4.92
C ALA A 274 1.50 24.94 -5.51
N GLU A 275 2.40 25.54 -4.69
CA GLU A 275 3.75 25.87 -5.13
C GLU A 275 4.58 24.62 -5.47
N HIS A 276 4.50 23.60 -4.63
CA HIS A 276 5.18 22.32 -4.88
C HIS A 276 4.72 21.68 -6.20
N VAL A 277 3.41 21.61 -6.44
CA VAL A 277 2.84 21.07 -7.69
C VAL A 277 3.25 21.92 -8.91
N ARG A 278 3.32 23.27 -8.80
CA ARG A 278 3.85 24.11 -9.89
C ARG A 278 5.28 23.75 -10.25
N ALA A 279 6.13 23.46 -9.26
CA ALA A 279 7.49 22.99 -9.51
C ALA A 279 7.52 21.61 -10.19
N MET A 280 6.64 20.68 -9.76
CA MET A 280 6.51 19.38 -10.41
C MET A 280 6.02 19.53 -11.87
N LEU A 281 5.05 20.39 -12.14
CA LEU A 281 4.59 20.72 -13.49
C LEU A 281 5.71 21.28 -14.37
N GLU A 282 6.59 22.11 -13.81
CA GLU A 282 7.74 22.64 -14.56
C GLU A 282 8.75 21.54 -14.89
N PHE A 283 9.00 20.58 -14.02
CA PHE A 283 9.79 19.39 -14.35
C PHE A 283 9.15 18.56 -15.46
N ASN A 284 7.84 18.31 -15.36
CA ASN A 284 7.08 17.61 -16.39
C ASN A 284 7.17 18.30 -17.76
N LYS A 285 7.01 19.63 -17.78
CA LYS A 285 7.14 20.46 -18.98
C LYS A 285 8.54 20.37 -19.61
N ARG A 286 9.59 20.18 -18.80
CA ARG A 286 10.97 19.94 -19.27
C ARG A 286 11.20 18.53 -19.79
N GLY A 287 10.16 17.70 -19.89
CA GLY A 287 10.22 16.31 -20.36
C GLY A 287 10.79 15.32 -19.36
N ILE A 288 10.81 15.68 -18.06
CA ILE A 288 11.22 14.78 -16.99
C ILE A 288 10.02 13.93 -16.57
N PRO A 289 10.12 12.59 -16.55
CA PRO A 289 9.07 11.73 -16.02
C PRO A 289 8.66 12.15 -14.62
N THR A 290 7.43 12.66 -14.48
CA THR A 290 6.90 13.21 -13.22
C THR A 290 5.59 12.51 -12.89
N VAL A 291 5.44 12.04 -11.65
CA VAL A 291 4.22 11.37 -11.18
C VAL A 291 3.85 11.77 -9.76
N ASP A 292 2.54 11.80 -9.50
CA ASP A 292 1.98 11.77 -8.16
C ASP A 292 1.97 10.32 -7.64
N TYR A 293 2.44 10.12 -6.43
CA TYR A 293 2.45 8.78 -5.81
C TYR A 293 1.17 8.49 -4.98
N GLY A 294 0.07 9.21 -5.26
CA GLY A 294 -1.25 8.94 -4.69
C GLY A 294 -1.44 9.49 -3.28
N ASN A 295 -1.11 10.74 -3.06
CA ASN A 295 -1.25 11.43 -1.76
C ASN A 295 -2.22 12.62 -1.79
N ASN A 296 -2.94 12.83 -2.88
CA ASN A 296 -3.88 13.94 -3.11
C ASN A 296 -3.24 15.33 -3.28
N ILE A 297 -1.93 15.45 -3.45
CA ILE A 297 -1.29 16.77 -3.58
C ILE A 297 -1.80 17.56 -4.78
N ARG A 298 -2.11 16.88 -5.91
CA ARG A 298 -2.68 17.52 -7.12
C ARG A 298 -4.07 18.07 -6.85
N GLN A 299 -4.92 17.33 -6.13
CA GLN A 299 -6.25 17.80 -5.76
C GLN A 299 -6.16 19.03 -4.86
N MET A 300 -5.29 19.01 -3.85
CA MET A 300 -5.09 20.16 -2.96
C MET A 300 -4.58 21.39 -3.72
N ALA A 301 -3.72 21.18 -4.71
CA ALA A 301 -3.23 22.27 -5.56
C ALA A 301 -4.33 22.81 -6.51
N GLN A 302 -5.18 21.96 -7.04
CA GLN A 302 -6.31 22.36 -7.87
C GLN A 302 -7.32 23.19 -7.08
N ASP A 303 -7.60 22.79 -5.84
CA ASP A 303 -8.44 23.57 -4.91
C ASP A 303 -7.89 24.97 -4.65
N GLU A 304 -6.56 25.17 -4.76
CA GLU A 304 -5.85 26.46 -4.64
C GLU A 304 -5.58 27.13 -6.01
N GLY A 305 -6.36 26.77 -7.04
CA GLY A 305 -6.37 27.44 -8.35
C GLY A 305 -5.27 27.01 -9.33
N VAL A 306 -4.58 25.88 -9.10
CA VAL A 306 -3.69 25.29 -10.11
C VAL A 306 -4.53 24.48 -11.08
N ALA A 307 -5.11 25.12 -12.09
CA ALA A 307 -6.08 24.49 -13.00
C ALA A 307 -5.52 23.26 -13.73
N ASN A 308 -4.22 23.25 -14.00
CA ASN A 308 -3.53 22.17 -14.70
C ASN A 308 -2.76 21.21 -13.73
N ALA A 309 -3.17 21.10 -12.47
CA ALA A 309 -2.51 20.26 -11.49
C ALA A 309 -2.41 18.76 -11.91
N PHE A 310 -3.31 18.31 -12.77
CA PHE A 310 -3.38 16.93 -13.29
C PHE A 310 -2.70 16.73 -14.66
N ASP A 311 -1.92 17.69 -15.17
CA ASP A 311 -1.18 17.54 -16.44
C ASP A 311 -0.05 16.51 -16.37
N PHE A 312 0.39 16.12 -15.16
CA PHE A 312 1.19 14.91 -14.96
C PHE A 312 0.36 13.82 -14.27
N PRO A 313 0.54 12.55 -14.65
CA PRO A 313 -0.30 11.46 -14.18
C PRO A 313 0.03 11.02 -12.74
N GLY A 314 -0.87 10.24 -12.14
CA GLY A 314 -0.54 9.36 -11.05
C GLY A 314 0.33 8.18 -11.50
N PHE A 315 1.05 7.55 -10.58
CA PHE A 315 1.94 6.42 -10.89
C PHE A 315 1.19 5.19 -11.41
N VAL A 316 -0.07 4.99 -10.99
CA VAL A 316 -0.86 3.83 -11.40
C VAL A 316 -1.21 3.88 -12.89
N PRO A 317 -1.88 4.93 -13.42
CA PRO A 317 -2.14 5.00 -14.85
C PRO A 317 -0.86 5.04 -15.68
N ALA A 318 0.22 5.63 -15.15
CA ALA A 318 1.48 5.73 -15.86
C ALA A 318 2.22 4.39 -15.97
N TYR A 319 2.29 3.58 -14.89
CA TYR A 319 3.21 2.43 -14.84
C TYR A 319 2.56 1.12 -14.40
N ILE A 320 1.54 1.15 -13.56
CA ILE A 320 0.99 -0.05 -12.92
C ILE A 320 -0.21 -0.62 -13.70
N ARG A 321 -0.97 0.22 -14.40
CA ARG A 321 -2.17 -0.20 -15.14
C ARG A 321 -1.96 -1.43 -16.04
N PRO A 322 -0.88 -1.55 -16.84
CA PRO A 322 -0.64 -2.72 -17.67
C PRO A 322 -0.45 -4.01 -16.86
N LEU A 323 0.10 -3.91 -15.66
CA LEU A 323 0.21 -5.04 -14.73
C LEU A 323 -1.17 -5.44 -14.22
N PHE A 324 -1.98 -4.48 -13.80
CA PHE A 324 -3.35 -4.70 -13.35
C PHE A 324 -4.25 -5.34 -14.43
N CYS A 325 -4.06 -4.98 -15.69
CA CYS A 325 -4.76 -5.62 -16.83
C CYS A 325 -4.48 -7.12 -16.93
N ARG A 326 -3.37 -7.60 -16.41
CA ARG A 326 -2.98 -9.02 -16.36
C ARG A 326 -3.24 -9.67 -15.00
N GLY A 327 -3.94 -8.97 -14.09
CA GLY A 327 -4.15 -9.42 -12.72
C GLY A 327 -2.86 -9.50 -11.90
N ILE A 328 -1.76 -8.91 -12.40
CA ILE A 328 -0.48 -8.83 -11.67
C ILE A 328 -0.60 -7.75 -10.62
N GLY A 329 -0.39 -8.13 -9.38
CA GLY A 329 -0.46 -7.23 -8.25
C GLY A 329 0.05 -7.87 -6.96
N PRO A 330 -0.10 -7.16 -5.83
CA PRO A 330 0.51 -7.54 -4.57
C PRO A 330 -0.03 -8.84 -4.00
N PHE A 331 0.81 -9.85 -3.92
CA PHE A 331 0.56 -11.14 -3.29
C PHE A 331 1.41 -11.25 -2.03
N ARG A 332 0.78 -11.44 -0.88
CA ARG A 332 1.42 -11.40 0.44
C ARG A 332 1.22 -12.69 1.19
N TRP A 333 2.24 -13.11 1.97
CA TRP A 333 2.07 -14.21 2.90
C TRP A 333 2.82 -13.99 4.21
N VAL A 334 2.34 -14.64 5.25
CA VAL A 334 2.82 -14.52 6.62
C VAL A 334 3.01 -15.90 7.21
N ALA A 335 4.14 -16.16 7.85
CA ALA A 335 4.42 -17.40 8.56
C ALA A 335 3.93 -17.30 10.01
N LEU A 336 2.91 -18.11 10.37
CA LEU A 336 2.36 -18.13 11.73
C LEU A 336 3.30 -18.78 12.75
N SER A 337 4.33 -19.48 12.31
CA SER A 337 5.37 -20.03 13.19
C SER A 337 6.16 -18.96 13.93
N GLY A 338 6.22 -17.73 13.38
CA GLY A 338 7.14 -16.70 13.85
C GLY A 338 8.59 -16.94 13.44
N ASP A 339 8.86 -18.00 12.68
CA ASP A 339 10.21 -18.35 12.22
C ASP A 339 10.47 -17.80 10.80
N PRO A 340 11.47 -16.91 10.62
CA PRO A 340 11.88 -16.41 9.32
C PRO A 340 12.22 -17.50 8.30
N GLU A 341 12.65 -18.69 8.76
CA GLU A 341 13.02 -19.78 7.87
C GLU A 341 11.84 -20.29 7.04
N ASP A 342 10.61 -20.24 7.58
CA ASP A 342 9.42 -20.60 6.81
C ASP A 342 9.16 -19.63 5.65
N ILE A 343 9.52 -18.34 5.81
CA ILE A 343 9.48 -17.38 4.69
C ILE A 343 10.58 -17.70 3.68
N TYR A 344 11.78 -18.03 4.11
CA TYR A 344 12.87 -18.31 3.17
C TYR A 344 12.64 -19.60 2.36
N ARG A 345 11.98 -20.61 2.95
CA ARG A 345 11.52 -21.80 2.23
C ARG A 345 10.43 -21.50 1.21
N THR A 346 9.46 -20.66 1.59
CA THR A 346 8.41 -20.22 0.64
C THR A 346 8.98 -19.31 -0.45
N ASP A 347 9.96 -18.42 -0.17
CA ASP A 347 10.69 -17.65 -1.18
C ASP A 347 11.36 -18.59 -2.21
N ALA A 348 12.01 -19.65 -1.74
CA ALA A 348 12.63 -20.66 -2.60
C ALA A 348 11.59 -21.38 -3.49
N LYS A 349 10.43 -21.73 -2.92
CA LYS A 349 9.33 -22.36 -3.67
C LYS A 349 8.75 -21.43 -4.72
N VAL A 350 8.66 -20.12 -4.46
CA VAL A 350 8.24 -19.14 -5.48
C VAL A 350 9.21 -19.13 -6.65
N LYS A 351 10.51 -19.08 -6.40
CA LYS A 351 11.53 -19.12 -7.47
C LYS A 351 11.50 -20.44 -8.26
N GLU A 352 11.26 -21.56 -7.59
CA GLU A 352 11.11 -22.88 -8.24
C GLU A 352 9.92 -22.91 -9.21
N LEU A 353 8.78 -22.33 -8.81
CA LEU A 353 7.55 -22.35 -9.61
C LEU A 353 7.53 -21.29 -10.71
N MET A 354 8.39 -20.27 -10.63
CA MET A 354 8.48 -19.17 -11.57
C MET A 354 9.93 -18.96 -12.08
N PRO A 355 10.54 -19.98 -12.69
CA PRO A 355 11.98 -19.96 -13.02
C PRO A 355 12.34 -18.95 -14.11
N GLY A 356 11.37 -18.47 -14.89
CA GLY A 356 11.60 -17.49 -15.96
C GLY A 356 11.51 -16.03 -15.50
N ASP A 357 11.13 -15.77 -14.26
CA ASP A 357 10.96 -14.41 -13.73
C ASP A 357 12.20 -13.95 -12.95
N ALA A 358 13.21 -13.50 -13.68
CA ALA A 358 14.43 -12.97 -13.09
C ALA A 358 14.19 -11.71 -12.23
N HIS A 359 13.19 -10.89 -12.58
CA HIS A 359 12.84 -9.70 -11.82
C HIS A 359 12.28 -10.07 -10.44
N LEU A 360 11.36 -11.03 -10.39
CA LEU A 360 10.81 -11.57 -9.15
C LEU A 360 11.89 -12.24 -8.29
N ALA A 361 12.75 -13.06 -8.90
CA ALA A 361 13.86 -13.71 -8.20
C ALA A 361 14.80 -12.69 -7.55
N ASN A 362 15.19 -11.65 -8.29
CA ASN A 362 16.02 -10.55 -7.79
C ASN A 362 15.34 -9.80 -6.62
N TRP A 363 14.04 -9.52 -6.72
CA TRP A 363 13.29 -8.93 -5.62
C TRP A 363 13.37 -9.79 -4.34
N LEU A 364 13.13 -11.09 -4.45
CA LEU A 364 13.13 -12.00 -3.29
C LEU A 364 14.52 -12.08 -2.63
N ASP A 365 15.59 -12.08 -3.43
CA ASP A 365 16.97 -12.08 -2.92
C ASP A 365 17.33 -10.78 -2.21
N MET A 366 16.97 -9.64 -2.77
CA MET A 366 17.14 -8.34 -2.11
C MET A 366 16.28 -8.22 -0.86
N ALA A 367 15.04 -8.69 -0.90
CA ALA A 367 14.15 -8.66 0.25
C ALA A 367 14.68 -9.51 1.42
N ARG A 368 15.28 -10.67 1.13
CA ARG A 368 15.93 -11.51 2.15
C ARG A 368 17.04 -10.76 2.89
N SER A 369 17.83 -9.97 2.20
CA SER A 369 19.00 -9.27 2.76
C SER A 369 18.66 -7.89 3.36
N ARG A 370 17.71 -7.16 2.78
CA ARG A 370 17.45 -5.76 3.10
C ARG A 370 16.19 -5.53 3.95
N ILE A 371 15.20 -6.43 3.91
CA ILE A 371 13.94 -6.25 4.64
C ILE A 371 14.02 -6.91 6.01
N LYS A 372 13.82 -6.10 7.06
CA LYS A 372 13.66 -6.57 8.45
C LYS A 372 12.18 -6.75 8.75
N PHE A 373 11.79 -7.89 9.31
CA PHE A 373 10.41 -8.14 9.71
C PHE A 373 9.98 -7.24 10.87
N GLN A 374 8.79 -6.64 10.75
CA GLN A 374 8.22 -5.72 11.74
C GLN A 374 7.10 -6.36 12.57
N GLY A 375 7.10 -7.67 12.68
CA GLY A 375 6.10 -8.49 13.34
C GLY A 375 6.34 -9.95 13.01
N LEU A 376 5.29 -10.70 12.71
CA LEU A 376 5.46 -12.04 12.16
C LEU A 376 6.24 -11.97 10.84
N PRO A 377 7.11 -12.94 10.57
CA PRO A 377 7.81 -13.02 9.30
C PRO A 377 6.81 -13.04 8.13
N ALA A 378 7.04 -12.18 7.17
CA ALA A 378 6.14 -11.99 6.05
C ALA A 378 6.91 -11.68 4.77
N ARG A 379 6.28 -11.95 3.63
CA ARG A 379 6.80 -11.61 2.31
C ARG A 379 5.69 -11.07 1.42
N ILE A 380 6.09 -10.31 0.42
CA ILE A 380 5.27 -9.86 -0.70
C ILE A 380 6.03 -10.08 -2.00
N CYS A 381 5.31 -10.40 -3.06
CA CYS A 381 5.77 -10.28 -4.44
C CYS A 381 4.58 -9.90 -5.33
N TRP A 382 4.84 -9.52 -6.57
CA TRP A 382 3.78 -9.26 -7.53
C TRP A 382 3.66 -10.41 -8.52
N VAL A 383 2.49 -11.06 -8.52
CA VAL A 383 2.18 -12.18 -9.42
C VAL A 383 0.75 -12.07 -9.93
N GLY A 384 0.50 -12.67 -11.08
CA GLY A 384 -0.71 -12.48 -11.86
C GLY A 384 -1.78 -13.54 -11.70
N LEU A 385 -2.79 -13.40 -12.55
CA LEU A 385 -3.81 -14.41 -12.76
C LEU A 385 -3.15 -15.68 -13.32
N GLY A 386 -3.50 -16.83 -12.76
CA GLY A 386 -2.89 -18.12 -13.13
C GLY A 386 -1.73 -18.55 -12.22
N ASP A 387 -1.07 -17.64 -11.50
CA ASP A 387 0.07 -17.95 -10.64
C ASP A 387 -0.26 -17.94 -9.15
N ARG A 388 -1.12 -17.02 -8.69
CA ARG A 388 -1.44 -16.89 -7.26
C ARG A 388 -1.99 -18.19 -6.65
N HIS A 389 -2.91 -18.86 -7.34
CA HIS A 389 -3.47 -20.12 -6.83
C HIS A 389 -2.43 -21.26 -6.83
N ARG A 390 -1.54 -21.32 -7.84
CA ARG A 390 -0.44 -22.29 -7.89
C ARG A 390 0.50 -22.13 -6.69
N LEU A 391 0.88 -20.89 -6.37
CA LEU A 391 1.69 -20.60 -5.19
C LEU A 391 0.96 -20.94 -3.90
N GLY A 392 -0.32 -20.59 -3.78
CA GLY A 392 -1.14 -20.90 -2.61
C GLY A 392 -1.28 -22.41 -2.38
N LEU A 393 -1.52 -23.18 -3.43
CA LEU A 393 -1.59 -24.64 -3.37
C LEU A 393 -0.24 -25.25 -2.95
N ALA A 394 0.86 -24.75 -3.50
CA ALA A 394 2.20 -25.21 -3.12
C ALA A 394 2.50 -24.92 -1.64
N PHE A 395 2.17 -23.73 -1.12
CA PHE A 395 2.34 -23.43 0.30
C PHE A 395 1.47 -24.32 1.18
N ASN A 396 0.23 -24.61 0.76
CA ASN A 396 -0.65 -25.54 1.48
C ASN A 396 -0.08 -26.96 1.50
N GLU A 397 0.51 -27.41 0.41
CA GLU A 397 1.17 -28.72 0.32
C GLU A 397 2.43 -28.78 1.21
N MET A 398 3.26 -27.72 1.24
CA MET A 398 4.42 -27.63 2.13
C MET A 398 4.01 -27.72 3.61
N VAL A 399 2.87 -27.11 3.99
CA VAL A 399 2.32 -27.26 5.35
C VAL A 399 1.86 -28.71 5.60
N ALA A 400 1.15 -29.32 4.65
CA ALA A 400 0.68 -30.71 4.76
C ALA A 400 1.83 -31.71 4.93
N ARG A 401 2.96 -31.47 4.26
CA ARG A 401 4.17 -32.33 4.34
C ARG A 401 5.05 -32.04 5.55
N GLY A 402 4.71 -31.02 6.38
CA GLY A 402 5.54 -30.62 7.52
C GLY A 402 6.86 -29.93 7.13
N GLU A 403 6.97 -29.45 5.88
CA GLU A 403 8.12 -28.65 5.42
C GLU A 403 8.12 -27.26 6.07
N LEU A 404 6.95 -26.75 6.43
CA LEU A 404 6.74 -25.52 7.19
C LEU A 404 6.25 -25.84 8.60
N ARG A 405 6.68 -25.06 9.57
CA ARG A 405 6.43 -25.31 11.01
C ARG A 405 5.01 -24.97 11.47
N ALA A 406 4.31 -24.14 10.71
CA ALA A 406 2.95 -23.70 10.99
C ALA A 406 2.22 -23.28 9.70
N PRO A 407 0.89 -23.06 9.76
CA PRO A 407 0.15 -22.53 8.63
C PRO A 407 0.71 -21.22 8.08
N ILE A 408 0.50 -21.01 6.78
CA ILE A 408 0.78 -19.75 6.09
C ILE A 408 -0.53 -19.01 5.86
N VAL A 409 -0.54 -17.73 6.16
CA VAL A 409 -1.66 -16.83 5.84
C VAL A 409 -1.33 -16.07 4.58
N ILE A 410 -2.14 -16.25 3.53
CA ILE A 410 -2.03 -15.52 2.26
C ILE A 410 -3.04 -14.39 2.26
N GLY A 411 -2.61 -13.21 1.83
CA GLY A 411 -3.44 -12.06 1.56
C GLY A 411 -2.91 -11.27 0.37
N ARG A 412 -3.46 -10.09 0.18
CA ARG A 412 -2.94 -9.13 -0.80
C ARG A 412 -3.16 -7.70 -0.32
N ASP A 413 -2.57 -6.73 -0.98
CA ASP A 413 -2.91 -5.33 -0.73
C ASP A 413 -4.36 -5.05 -1.12
N HIS A 414 -5.05 -4.24 -0.35
CA HIS A 414 -6.42 -3.82 -0.67
C HIS A 414 -6.49 -2.93 -1.91
N LEU A 415 -5.35 -2.40 -2.35
CA LEU A 415 -5.20 -1.59 -3.55
C LEU A 415 -4.86 -2.43 -4.80
N ASP A 416 -5.24 -3.70 -4.81
CA ASP A 416 -5.07 -4.62 -5.95
C ASP A 416 -6.08 -4.32 -7.07
N SER A 417 -5.85 -4.87 -8.24
CA SER A 417 -6.49 -4.54 -9.50
C SER A 417 -8.03 -4.58 -9.51
N GLY A 418 -8.64 -5.51 -8.77
CA GLY A 418 -10.11 -5.70 -8.72
C GLY A 418 -10.78 -5.16 -7.48
N SER A 419 -10.02 -4.70 -6.49
CA SER A 419 -10.51 -4.55 -5.13
C SER A 419 -10.69 -3.11 -4.65
N VAL A 420 -10.47 -2.13 -5.49
CA VAL A 420 -10.41 -0.72 -5.09
C VAL A 420 -11.15 0.20 -6.06
N ALA A 421 -11.75 1.25 -5.53
CA ALA A 421 -12.15 2.45 -6.26
C ALA A 421 -11.46 3.65 -5.60
N SER A 422 -10.55 4.29 -6.31
CA SER A 422 -9.71 5.40 -5.82
C SER A 422 -9.35 6.32 -6.99
N PRO A 423 -10.20 7.34 -7.28
CA PRO A 423 -10.09 8.17 -8.47
C PRO A 423 -8.76 8.89 -8.67
N ASN A 424 -8.08 9.24 -7.58
CA ASN A 424 -6.79 9.94 -7.63
C ASN A 424 -5.58 8.99 -7.49
N ARG A 425 -5.78 7.67 -7.61
CA ARG A 425 -4.71 6.69 -7.46
C ARG A 425 -4.91 5.44 -8.33
N GLU A 426 -5.47 4.34 -7.78
CA GLU A 426 -5.53 3.04 -8.45
C GLU A 426 -6.48 3.04 -9.65
N THR A 427 -7.55 3.81 -9.60
CA THR A 427 -8.55 3.90 -10.67
C THR A 427 -8.53 5.22 -11.41
N GLU A 428 -7.49 6.04 -11.23
CA GLU A 428 -7.29 7.27 -11.98
C GLU A 428 -7.26 7.00 -13.49
N ALA A 429 -7.98 7.81 -14.25
CA ALA A 429 -8.06 7.78 -15.71
C ALA A 429 -8.47 6.40 -16.26
N MET A 430 -9.50 5.77 -15.67
CA MET A 430 -10.13 4.60 -16.25
C MET A 430 -10.78 4.96 -17.60
N ARG A 431 -10.56 4.13 -18.64
CA ARG A 431 -11.00 4.44 -20.01
C ARG A 431 -12.50 4.61 -20.16
N ASP A 432 -13.29 3.95 -19.33
CA ASP A 432 -14.75 3.98 -19.30
C ASP A 432 -15.32 5.06 -18.38
N GLY A 433 -14.46 5.83 -17.70
CA GLY A 433 -14.87 6.84 -16.71
C GLY A 433 -15.34 6.25 -15.38
N SER A 434 -15.08 4.98 -15.09
CA SER A 434 -15.51 4.29 -13.87
C SER A 434 -14.59 4.54 -12.66
N ASP A 435 -13.83 5.64 -12.66
CA ASP A 435 -12.81 5.95 -11.65
C ASP A 435 -13.35 5.89 -10.21
N ALA A 436 -14.57 6.40 -9.99
CA ALA A 436 -15.21 6.48 -8.69
C ALA A 436 -16.29 5.41 -8.45
N VAL A 437 -16.35 4.35 -9.27
CA VAL A 437 -17.40 3.33 -9.15
C VAL A 437 -17.05 2.32 -8.08
N SER A 438 -17.75 2.42 -6.94
CA SER A 438 -17.55 1.54 -5.77
C SER A 438 -18.09 0.12 -5.93
N ASP A 439 -18.85 -0.16 -6.99
CA ASP A 439 -19.40 -1.51 -7.24
C ASP A 439 -18.30 -2.57 -7.35
N TRP A 440 -17.16 -2.23 -7.95
CA TRP A 440 -16.05 -3.15 -8.16
C TRP A 440 -15.46 -3.70 -6.86
N PRO A 441 -15.05 -2.90 -5.86
CA PRO A 441 -14.59 -3.45 -4.58
C PRO A 441 -15.70 -4.20 -3.83
N LEU A 442 -16.96 -3.81 -3.96
CA LEU A 442 -18.08 -4.55 -3.37
C LEU A 442 -18.25 -5.91 -4.03
N LEU A 443 -18.26 -5.97 -5.37
CA LEU A 443 -18.32 -7.24 -6.12
C LEU A 443 -17.12 -8.13 -5.82
N ASN A 444 -15.90 -7.56 -5.70
CA ASN A 444 -14.72 -8.31 -5.32
C ASN A 444 -14.88 -8.96 -3.93
N ALA A 445 -15.41 -8.23 -2.94
CA ALA A 445 -15.65 -8.77 -1.61
C ALA A 445 -16.69 -9.88 -1.64
N LEU A 446 -17.81 -9.69 -2.34
CA LEU A 446 -18.86 -10.70 -2.49
C LEU A 446 -18.34 -11.95 -3.19
N LEU A 447 -17.55 -11.79 -4.26
CA LEU A 447 -16.92 -12.89 -4.99
C LEU A 447 -15.98 -13.69 -4.09
N ASN A 448 -15.15 -13.02 -3.30
CA ASN A 448 -14.24 -13.68 -2.37
C ASN A 448 -14.99 -14.44 -1.26
N CYS A 449 -16.09 -13.88 -0.73
CA CYS A 449 -16.97 -14.57 0.20
C CYS A 449 -17.57 -15.86 -0.44
N ALA A 450 -18.13 -15.73 -1.65
CA ALA A 450 -18.73 -16.85 -2.37
C ALA A 450 -17.70 -17.92 -2.74
N SER A 451 -16.46 -17.55 -2.99
CA SER A 451 -15.35 -18.47 -3.30
C SER A 451 -14.83 -19.22 -2.08
N GLY A 452 -15.15 -18.78 -0.86
CA GLY A 452 -14.75 -19.42 0.39
C GLY A 452 -13.49 -18.87 1.03
N ALA A 453 -13.22 -17.56 0.88
CA ALA A 453 -12.13 -16.88 1.58
C ALA A 453 -12.25 -17.03 3.09
N THR A 454 -11.13 -17.12 3.80
CA THR A 454 -11.09 -17.28 5.25
C THR A 454 -11.58 -16.04 5.98
N TRP A 455 -11.21 -14.85 5.51
CA TRP A 455 -11.91 -13.62 5.85
C TRP A 455 -11.89 -12.62 4.69
N VAL A 456 -12.88 -11.72 4.71
CA VAL A 456 -13.07 -10.67 3.72
C VAL A 456 -13.34 -9.37 4.45
N SER A 457 -12.82 -8.27 3.93
CA SER A 457 -12.99 -6.96 4.54
C SER A 457 -13.36 -5.90 3.52
N ILE A 458 -14.15 -4.91 3.96
CA ILE A 458 -14.47 -3.69 3.21
C ILE A 458 -14.13 -2.47 4.06
N HIS A 459 -13.40 -1.53 3.45
CA HIS A 459 -12.96 -0.30 4.10
C HIS A 459 -13.23 0.90 3.21
N HIS A 460 -13.46 2.04 3.84
CA HIS A 460 -13.57 3.34 3.18
C HIS A 460 -12.44 4.27 3.62
N GLY A 461 -11.99 5.11 2.71
CA GLY A 461 -11.00 6.15 2.98
C GLY A 461 -9.58 5.85 2.51
N GLY A 462 -9.04 4.68 2.73
CA GLY A 462 -7.68 4.34 2.30
C GLY A 462 -6.61 5.33 2.76
N VAL A 463 -5.49 5.39 2.07
CA VAL A 463 -4.40 6.36 2.34
C VAL A 463 -4.72 7.79 1.90
N VAL A 464 -5.74 7.97 1.07
CA VAL A 464 -6.16 9.26 0.53
C VAL A 464 -7.24 9.96 1.38
N GLY A 465 -7.58 9.37 2.53
CA GLY A 465 -8.53 9.94 3.48
C GLY A 465 -9.99 9.51 3.24
N ILE A 466 -10.88 9.92 4.15
CA ILE A 466 -12.30 9.59 4.12
C ILE A 466 -12.96 10.19 2.88
N GLY A 467 -13.76 9.37 2.17
CA GLY A 467 -14.50 9.79 0.97
C GLY A 467 -13.71 9.66 -0.34
N TYR A 468 -12.41 9.46 -0.31
CA TYR A 468 -11.57 9.42 -1.51
C TYR A 468 -11.32 8.03 -2.08
N SER A 469 -11.53 6.97 -1.31
CA SER A 469 -11.37 5.60 -1.79
C SER A 469 -12.24 4.60 -1.03
N GLN A 470 -12.57 3.49 -1.70
CA GLN A 470 -13.18 2.31 -1.10
C GLN A 470 -12.45 1.06 -1.59
N HIS A 471 -12.20 0.11 -0.69
CA HIS A 471 -11.41 -1.06 -1.04
C HIS A 471 -11.79 -2.30 -0.23
N ALA A 472 -11.52 -3.47 -0.80
CA ALA A 472 -11.80 -4.77 -0.23
C ALA A 472 -10.51 -5.55 0.04
N GLY A 473 -10.48 -6.31 1.12
CA GLY A 473 -9.41 -7.23 1.47
C GLY A 473 -9.86 -8.69 1.40
N MET A 474 -8.92 -9.57 1.13
CA MET A 474 -9.14 -11.02 1.08
C MET A 474 -7.97 -11.72 1.77
N VAL A 475 -8.28 -12.76 2.55
CA VAL A 475 -7.28 -13.60 3.22
C VAL A 475 -7.65 -15.08 3.13
N MET A 476 -6.62 -15.90 2.90
CA MET A 476 -6.68 -17.35 2.90
C MET A 476 -5.71 -17.94 3.92
N VAL A 477 -6.04 -19.08 4.50
CA VAL A 477 -5.13 -19.85 5.35
C VAL A 477 -4.77 -21.16 4.67
N CYS A 478 -3.47 -21.39 4.50
CA CYS A 478 -2.88 -22.64 4.08
C CYS A 478 -2.59 -23.45 5.34
N ASP A 479 -3.51 -24.35 5.73
CA ASP A 479 -3.42 -25.19 6.92
C ASP A 479 -3.02 -26.64 6.62
N GLY A 480 -2.73 -26.96 5.37
CA GLY A 480 -2.34 -28.28 4.89
C GLY A 480 -3.52 -29.21 4.57
N THR A 481 -4.77 -28.78 4.75
CA THR A 481 -5.94 -29.62 4.49
C THR A 481 -6.36 -29.61 3.02
N ALA A 482 -7.01 -30.70 2.57
CA ALA A 482 -7.61 -30.78 1.23
C ALA A 482 -8.74 -29.74 1.06
N GLU A 483 -9.47 -29.45 2.14
CA GLU A 483 -10.52 -28.43 2.13
C GLU A 483 -9.95 -27.02 1.91
N ALA A 484 -8.84 -26.68 2.56
CA ALA A 484 -8.13 -25.43 2.32
C ALA A 484 -7.65 -25.35 0.86
N ALA A 485 -7.11 -26.43 0.30
CA ALA A 485 -6.66 -26.46 -1.10
C ALA A 485 -7.78 -26.08 -2.08
N LEU A 486 -8.98 -26.65 -1.95
CA LEU A 486 -10.13 -26.34 -2.81
C LEU A 486 -10.56 -24.87 -2.72
N ARG A 487 -10.45 -24.25 -1.54
CA ARG A 487 -10.77 -22.83 -1.33
C ARG A 487 -9.69 -21.93 -1.88
N ILE A 488 -8.42 -22.27 -1.62
CA ILE A 488 -7.24 -21.54 -2.10
C ILE A 488 -7.29 -21.45 -3.62
N GLU A 489 -7.55 -22.58 -4.30
CA GLU A 489 -7.66 -22.63 -5.75
C GLU A 489 -8.72 -21.64 -6.27
N ARG A 490 -9.94 -21.68 -5.74
CA ARG A 490 -11.03 -20.81 -6.19
C ARG A 490 -10.79 -19.33 -5.86
N VAL A 491 -10.39 -19.02 -4.63
CA VAL A 491 -10.23 -17.64 -4.18
C VAL A 491 -9.08 -16.97 -4.89
N LEU A 492 -7.91 -17.63 -4.95
CA LEU A 492 -6.71 -17.04 -5.56
C LEU A 492 -6.74 -17.05 -7.09
N TRP A 493 -7.71 -17.75 -7.70
CA TRP A 493 -8.06 -17.58 -9.11
C TRP A 493 -9.05 -16.41 -9.30
N ASN A 494 -10.17 -16.41 -8.58
CA ASN A 494 -11.26 -15.47 -8.78
C ASN A 494 -10.91 -14.03 -8.39
N ASP A 495 -10.12 -13.86 -7.35
CA ASP A 495 -9.73 -12.53 -6.87
C ASP A 495 -8.96 -11.70 -7.92
N PRO A 496 -7.83 -12.16 -8.49
CA PRO A 496 -7.18 -11.46 -9.59
C PRO A 496 -8.00 -11.44 -10.87
N ALA A 497 -8.81 -12.47 -11.14
CA ALA A 497 -9.70 -12.50 -12.30
C ALA A 497 -10.71 -11.33 -12.28
N SER A 498 -11.23 -10.95 -11.12
CA SER A 498 -12.13 -9.78 -11.00
C SER A 498 -11.45 -8.48 -11.47
N GLY A 499 -10.15 -8.34 -11.22
CA GLY A 499 -9.36 -7.22 -11.71
C GLY A 499 -9.16 -7.23 -13.22
N VAL A 500 -8.88 -8.40 -13.79
CA VAL A 500 -8.79 -8.57 -15.25
C VAL A 500 -10.14 -8.26 -15.91
N MET A 501 -11.24 -8.79 -15.37
CA MET A 501 -12.60 -8.54 -15.88
C MET A 501 -12.94 -7.05 -15.87
N ARG A 502 -12.68 -6.36 -14.76
CA ARG A 502 -12.90 -4.93 -14.64
C ARG A 502 -12.16 -4.12 -15.72
N HIS A 503 -10.88 -4.43 -15.93
CA HIS A 503 -10.09 -3.71 -16.93
C HIS A 503 -10.47 -4.11 -18.36
N ALA A 504 -10.91 -5.34 -18.59
CA ALA A 504 -11.43 -5.77 -19.88
C ALA A 504 -12.76 -5.07 -20.21
N ASP A 505 -13.65 -4.95 -19.21
CA ASP A 505 -14.92 -4.21 -19.33
C ASP A 505 -14.69 -2.73 -19.66
N ALA A 506 -13.66 -2.13 -19.06
CA ALA A 506 -13.22 -0.77 -19.37
C ALA A 506 -12.48 -0.62 -20.73
N GLY A 507 -12.37 -1.69 -21.53
CA GLY A 507 -11.81 -1.64 -22.90
C GLY A 507 -10.28 -1.67 -22.98
N TYR A 508 -9.57 -2.14 -21.96
CA TYR A 508 -8.12 -2.32 -22.04
C TYR A 508 -7.76 -3.60 -22.82
N ALA A 509 -7.06 -3.45 -23.94
CA ALA A 509 -6.71 -4.55 -24.84
C ALA A 509 -5.90 -5.66 -24.13
N ASP A 510 -4.95 -5.31 -23.27
CA ASP A 510 -4.15 -6.26 -22.51
C ASP A 510 -5.02 -7.11 -21.55
N ALA A 511 -6.06 -6.51 -20.97
CA ALA A 511 -6.99 -7.22 -20.09
C ALA A 511 -7.91 -8.16 -20.89
N VAL A 512 -8.38 -7.73 -22.06
CA VAL A 512 -9.15 -8.58 -22.98
C VAL A 512 -8.31 -9.77 -23.44
N ALA A 513 -7.03 -9.56 -23.81
CA ALA A 513 -6.11 -10.62 -24.19
C ALA A 513 -5.86 -11.60 -23.03
N CYS A 514 -5.61 -11.09 -21.81
CA CYS A 514 -5.45 -11.90 -20.61
C CYS A 514 -6.72 -12.71 -20.28
N ALA A 515 -7.89 -12.08 -20.38
CA ALA A 515 -9.17 -12.78 -20.15
C ALA A 515 -9.38 -13.93 -21.15
N LYS A 516 -9.08 -13.72 -22.44
CA LYS A 516 -9.11 -14.77 -23.46
C LYS A 516 -8.15 -15.91 -23.14
N GLN A 517 -6.90 -15.58 -22.82
CA GLN A 517 -5.86 -16.56 -22.47
C GLN A 517 -6.27 -17.47 -21.31
N HIS A 518 -6.97 -16.92 -20.33
CA HIS A 518 -7.41 -17.64 -19.13
C HIS A 518 -8.87 -18.15 -19.21
N GLY A 519 -9.54 -18.00 -20.33
CA GLY A 519 -10.91 -18.48 -20.54
C GLY A 519 -11.95 -17.79 -19.66
N LEU A 520 -11.73 -16.54 -19.26
CA LEU A 520 -12.70 -15.77 -18.48
C LEU A 520 -13.93 -15.45 -19.33
N LYS A 521 -15.11 -15.65 -18.73
CA LYS A 521 -16.38 -15.28 -19.38
C LYS A 521 -16.68 -13.81 -19.12
N LEU A 522 -16.76 -13.02 -20.18
CA LEU A 522 -17.04 -11.59 -20.15
C LEU A 522 -18.40 -11.32 -20.83
N PRO A 523 -19.52 -11.38 -20.08
CA PRO A 523 -20.86 -11.32 -20.70
C PRO A 523 -21.16 -10.02 -21.45
N GLY A 524 -20.52 -8.91 -21.07
CA GLY A 524 -20.67 -7.59 -21.71
C GLY A 524 -19.81 -7.36 -22.95
N LEU A 525 -18.83 -8.24 -23.19
CA LEU A 525 -17.94 -8.12 -24.34
C LEU A 525 -18.23 -9.23 -25.35
N VAL A 526 -18.69 -8.86 -26.56
CA VAL A 526 -18.71 -9.78 -27.70
C VAL A 526 -17.25 -10.02 -28.11
N ILE A 527 -16.64 -11.03 -27.51
CA ILE A 527 -15.32 -11.47 -27.91
C ILE A 527 -15.52 -12.24 -29.21
N SER A 528 -15.32 -11.58 -30.36
CA SER A 528 -15.24 -12.29 -31.64
C SER A 528 -14.19 -13.41 -31.52
N ALA A 529 -14.63 -14.62 -31.81
CA ALA A 529 -13.86 -15.85 -31.72
C ALA A 529 -12.60 -15.81 -32.60
#